data_520191b75418dcadccb07c2600f5b8cc
#
_entry.id   520191b75418dcadccb07c2600f5b8cc
#
_cell.length_a   1.000
_cell.length_b   1.000
_cell.length_c   1.000
_cell.angle_alpha   90.00
_cell.angle_beta   90.00
_cell.angle_gamma   90.00
#
_symmetry.space_group_name_H-M   'P 1'
#
loop_
_entity.id
_entity.type
_entity.pdbx_description
1 polymer ?
#
loop_
_entity_poly.entity_id
_entity_poly.type
_entity_poly.pdbx_seq_one_letter_code
_entity_poly.pdbx_strand_id
1 'polypeptide(L)'
;STTGAIDGNRSFYSEAVIKEGGLPDDRVVVSNSDIEYHLAPYDGNNALYLTYSGHGGEIVFDKPFATSELCMLATSGKGQSEIEVVVNYTDGASSSPLKLTVRDWSVRNPVGDEAVTQLGCMTVSNSEPGTDCHYCLFEQSISCDADKQVKSVTITQRNDATLSVLAFSRMEKTPTAISGPSVTGSRTVTGIYSADGVKLSQPKSGLNIMRYSDGTARKVIVR
;
A
#
# COMPACT_ATOMS: atom_id res chain seq x y z
N SER A 1 -18.64 -3.99 -5.68
CA SER A 1 -19.66 -4.23 -6.72
C SER A 1 -20.23 -5.63 -6.58
N THR A 2 -21.50 -5.76 -6.50
CA THR A 2 -22.21 -7.05 -6.47
C THR A 2 -22.19 -7.79 -7.82
N THR A 3 -21.65 -7.18 -8.86
CA THR A 3 -21.64 -7.73 -10.22
C THR A 3 -20.34 -8.45 -10.59
N GLY A 4 -19.26 -8.23 -9.84
CA GLY A 4 -17.96 -8.88 -10.08
C GLY A 4 -17.67 -9.92 -9.00
N ALA A 5 -17.85 -11.19 -9.32
CA ALA A 5 -17.51 -12.27 -8.39
C ALA A 5 -16.01 -12.62 -8.47
N ILE A 6 -15.34 -12.70 -7.32
CA ILE A 6 -13.91 -13.04 -7.23
C ILE A 6 -13.62 -14.42 -7.81
N ASP A 7 -14.48 -15.41 -7.50
CA ASP A 7 -14.36 -16.81 -7.94
C ASP A 7 -15.41 -17.22 -8.98
N GLY A 8 -16.16 -16.26 -9.53
CA GLY A 8 -17.28 -16.49 -10.44
C GLY A 8 -18.63 -16.70 -9.74
N ASN A 9 -18.67 -16.76 -8.41
CA ASN A 9 -19.90 -16.96 -7.62
C ASN A 9 -19.99 -16.07 -6.38
N ARG A 10 -18.86 -15.71 -5.76
CA ARG A 10 -18.82 -15.01 -4.48
C ARG A 10 -17.99 -13.75 -4.56
N SER A 11 -18.33 -12.76 -3.72
CA SER A 11 -17.63 -11.48 -3.62
C SER A 11 -17.51 -11.03 -2.17
N PHE A 12 -16.68 -10.03 -1.94
CA PHE A 12 -16.65 -9.28 -0.69
C PHE A 12 -17.83 -8.31 -0.62
N TYR A 13 -18.26 -8.02 0.61
CA TYR A 13 -19.28 -7.03 0.93
C TYR A 13 -18.84 -6.18 2.11
N SER A 14 -19.51 -5.05 2.32
CA SER A 14 -19.24 -4.19 3.46
C SER A 14 -19.78 -4.75 4.78
N GLU A 15 -19.31 -4.23 5.91
CA GLU A 15 -19.78 -4.56 7.25
C GLU A 15 -21.27 -4.24 7.44
N ALA A 16 -21.83 -3.28 6.71
CA ALA A 16 -23.26 -3.01 6.70
C ALA A 16 -24.08 -4.22 6.22
N VAL A 17 -23.49 -5.08 5.39
CA VAL A 17 -24.15 -6.27 4.81
C VAL A 17 -23.72 -7.54 5.54
N ILE A 18 -22.41 -7.71 5.76
CA ILE A 18 -21.83 -8.84 6.49
C ILE A 18 -21.19 -8.30 7.75
N LYS A 19 -21.84 -8.46 8.91
CA LYS A 19 -21.38 -7.89 10.18
C LYS A 19 -20.02 -8.40 10.65
N GLU A 20 -19.70 -9.67 10.36
CA GLU A 20 -18.44 -10.28 10.71
C GLU A 20 -17.63 -10.53 9.44
N GLY A 21 -16.43 -9.95 9.37
CA GLY A 21 -15.52 -10.10 8.24
C GLY A 21 -15.92 -9.33 6.98
N GLY A 22 -16.84 -8.37 7.05
CA GLY A 22 -17.12 -7.45 5.94
C GLY A 22 -15.96 -6.47 5.71
N LEU A 23 -15.92 -5.87 4.51
CA LEU A 23 -15.04 -4.74 4.25
C LEU A 23 -15.51 -3.51 5.05
N PRO A 24 -14.60 -2.65 5.58
CA PRO A 24 -14.97 -1.51 6.42
C PRO A 24 -15.94 -0.56 5.74
N ASP A 25 -16.99 -0.10 6.44
CA ASP A 25 -17.98 0.83 5.90
C ASP A 25 -17.40 2.21 5.61
N ASP A 26 -16.36 2.63 6.34
CA ASP A 26 -15.57 3.84 6.08
C ASP A 26 -14.61 3.70 4.89
N ARG A 27 -14.49 2.48 4.35
CA ARG A 27 -13.65 2.13 3.21
C ARG A 27 -12.16 2.29 3.46
N VAL A 28 -11.72 2.33 4.71
CA VAL A 28 -10.31 2.41 5.09
C VAL A 28 -9.85 1.04 5.54
N VAL A 29 -8.90 0.47 4.81
CA VAL A 29 -8.27 -0.81 5.14
C VAL A 29 -6.83 -0.54 5.56
N VAL A 30 -6.48 -0.96 6.78
CA VAL A 30 -5.09 -0.98 7.24
C VAL A 30 -4.57 -2.40 7.11
N SER A 31 -3.49 -2.57 6.36
CA SER A 31 -2.91 -3.89 6.13
C SER A 31 -2.10 -4.39 7.32
N ASN A 32 -1.74 -5.67 7.32
CA ASN A 32 -0.84 -6.26 8.32
C ASN A 32 0.57 -5.62 8.30
N SER A 33 0.89 -4.87 7.25
CA SER A 33 2.15 -4.09 7.11
C SER A 33 1.98 -2.62 7.54
N ASP A 34 0.88 -2.28 8.22
CA ASP A 34 0.54 -0.91 8.64
C ASP A 34 0.39 0.09 7.47
N ILE A 35 0.02 -0.40 6.27
CA ILE A 35 -0.25 0.45 5.12
C ILE A 35 -1.75 0.70 5.02
N GLU A 36 -2.13 1.98 4.93
CA GLU A 36 -3.51 2.42 4.79
C GLU A 36 -3.93 2.47 3.32
N TYR A 37 -5.08 1.86 3.01
CA TYR A 37 -5.72 1.85 1.69
C TYR A 37 -7.11 2.44 1.76
N HIS A 38 -7.45 3.32 0.83
CA HIS A 38 -8.77 3.87 0.66
C HIS A 38 -9.48 3.17 -0.50
N LEU A 39 -10.51 2.39 -0.18
CA LEU A 39 -11.30 1.69 -1.18
C LEU A 39 -12.27 2.65 -1.90
N ALA A 40 -12.55 2.38 -3.16
CA ALA A 40 -13.58 3.11 -3.90
C ALA A 40 -14.99 2.83 -3.32
N PRO A 41 -15.99 3.70 -3.57
CA PRO A 41 -17.37 3.50 -3.11
C PRO A 41 -17.94 2.14 -3.53
N TYR A 42 -18.63 1.45 -2.61
CA TYR A 42 -19.14 0.09 -2.85
C TYR A 42 -20.36 0.03 -3.79
N ASP A 43 -21.00 1.15 -4.05
CA ASP A 43 -22.17 1.29 -4.93
C ASP A 43 -21.81 1.58 -6.39
N GLY A 44 -20.51 1.63 -6.73
CA GLY A 44 -20.02 1.91 -8.07
C GLY A 44 -18.93 0.96 -8.55
N ASN A 45 -18.16 1.41 -9.54
CA ASN A 45 -16.96 0.72 -9.99
C ASN A 45 -15.88 0.86 -8.91
N ASN A 46 -15.58 -0.21 -8.21
CA ASN A 46 -14.71 -0.20 -7.03
C ASN A 46 -13.48 -1.10 -7.11
N ALA A 47 -13.26 -1.74 -8.25
CA ALA A 47 -12.08 -2.55 -8.50
C ALA A 47 -11.76 -2.62 -10.00
N LEU A 48 -10.48 -2.75 -10.33
CA LEU A 48 -10.07 -3.21 -11.64
C LEU A 48 -10.22 -4.73 -11.68
N TYR A 49 -11.06 -5.24 -12.59
CA TYR A 49 -11.43 -6.65 -12.69
C TYR A 49 -10.97 -7.25 -14.02
N LEU A 50 -10.03 -8.20 -13.96
CA LEU A 50 -9.44 -8.86 -15.12
C LEU A 50 -9.67 -10.38 -15.02
N THR A 51 -10.12 -11.02 -16.10
CA THR A 51 -10.70 -12.38 -16.03
C THR A 51 -10.08 -13.42 -16.97
N TYR A 52 -9.15 -13.02 -17.83
CA TYR A 52 -8.51 -13.93 -18.79
C TYR A 52 -7.13 -13.43 -19.22
N SER A 53 -6.33 -14.31 -19.77
CA SER A 53 -5.00 -14.00 -20.27
C SER A 53 -5.03 -12.93 -21.40
N GLY A 54 -4.23 -11.90 -21.26
CA GLY A 54 -4.22 -10.74 -22.16
C GLY A 54 -5.23 -9.65 -21.82
N HIS A 55 -6.15 -9.88 -20.89
CA HIS A 55 -7.03 -8.81 -20.39
C HIS A 55 -6.21 -7.79 -19.63
N GLY A 56 -6.30 -6.53 -20.01
CA GLY A 56 -5.55 -5.43 -19.43
C GLY A 56 -6.44 -4.28 -19.00
N GLY A 57 -5.93 -3.48 -18.08
CA GLY A 57 -6.56 -2.25 -17.63
C GLY A 57 -5.54 -1.25 -17.13
N GLU A 58 -5.92 0.02 -17.14
CA GLU A 58 -5.11 1.13 -16.65
C GLU A 58 -5.84 1.81 -15.50
N ILE A 59 -5.12 2.06 -14.40
CA ILE A 59 -5.58 2.89 -13.28
C ILE A 59 -4.82 4.21 -13.38
N VAL A 60 -5.56 5.28 -13.64
CA VAL A 60 -5.04 6.65 -13.75
C VAL A 60 -5.24 7.36 -12.42
N PHE A 61 -4.20 7.95 -11.88
CA PHE A 61 -4.27 8.71 -10.63
C PHE A 61 -4.74 10.15 -10.91
N ASP A 62 -5.64 10.66 -10.09
CA ASP A 62 -6.21 12.02 -10.23
C ASP A 62 -5.14 13.11 -10.28
N LYS A 63 -4.08 12.91 -9.48
CA LYS A 63 -2.92 13.80 -9.45
C LYS A 63 -1.65 12.96 -9.53
N PRO A 64 -0.74 13.26 -10.46
CA PRO A 64 0.57 12.64 -10.50
C PRO A 64 1.36 12.92 -9.21
N PHE A 65 2.19 11.97 -8.79
CA PHE A 65 3.01 12.07 -7.59
C PHE A 65 4.33 11.30 -7.73
N ALA A 66 5.35 11.72 -7.00
CA ALA A 66 6.61 10.99 -6.91
C ALA A 66 6.58 10.01 -5.73
N THR A 67 7.05 8.80 -5.97
CA THR A 67 7.26 7.78 -4.94
C THR A 67 8.33 6.79 -5.40
N SER A 68 9.04 6.18 -4.46
CA SER A 68 9.94 5.06 -4.76
C SER A 68 9.19 3.73 -4.84
N GLU A 69 7.98 3.66 -4.28
CA GLU A 69 7.23 2.42 -4.17
C GLU A 69 5.72 2.69 -4.13
N LEU A 70 4.97 1.89 -4.89
CA LEU A 70 3.53 1.75 -4.79
C LEU A 70 3.20 0.41 -4.16
N CYS A 71 2.24 0.42 -3.24
CA CYS A 71 1.66 -0.79 -2.67
C CYS A 71 0.29 -1.01 -3.28
N MET A 72 0.07 -2.17 -3.89
CA MET A 72 -1.18 -2.57 -4.52
C MET A 72 -1.93 -3.54 -3.62
N LEU A 73 -3.17 -3.22 -3.28
CA LEU A 73 -4.08 -4.12 -2.58
C LEU A 73 -4.94 -4.88 -3.61
N ALA A 74 -4.77 -6.19 -3.67
CA ALA A 74 -5.42 -7.02 -4.68
C ALA A 74 -5.76 -8.41 -4.15
N THR A 75 -6.56 -9.15 -4.91
CA THR A 75 -6.83 -10.56 -4.67
C THR A 75 -7.13 -11.27 -5.98
N SER A 76 -7.06 -12.59 -5.98
CA SER A 76 -7.36 -13.43 -7.13
C SER A 76 -8.41 -14.49 -6.80
N GLY A 77 -9.14 -14.94 -7.79
CA GLY A 77 -10.03 -16.10 -7.73
C GLY A 77 -9.82 -17.03 -8.91
N LYS A 78 -10.33 -18.25 -8.81
CA LYS A 78 -10.07 -19.34 -9.78
C LYS A 78 -8.58 -19.68 -9.90
N GLY A 79 -7.88 -19.64 -8.77
CA GLY A 79 -6.43 -19.78 -8.69
C GLY A 79 -5.71 -18.45 -8.58
N GLN A 80 -4.39 -18.49 -8.50
CA GLN A 80 -3.55 -17.30 -8.44
C GLN A 80 -3.49 -16.59 -9.79
N SER A 81 -3.48 -15.27 -9.77
CA SER A 81 -3.27 -14.43 -10.96
C SER A 81 -1.79 -14.19 -11.21
N GLU A 82 -1.34 -14.43 -12.43
CA GLU A 82 -0.03 -13.98 -12.92
C GLU A 82 -0.23 -12.73 -13.72
N ILE A 83 0.47 -11.65 -13.37
CA ILE A 83 0.27 -10.34 -13.96
C ILE A 83 1.58 -9.67 -14.37
N GLU A 84 1.49 -8.80 -15.34
CA GLU A 84 2.54 -7.81 -15.63
C GLU A 84 2.02 -6.42 -15.31
N VAL A 85 2.84 -5.66 -14.61
CA VAL A 85 2.56 -4.29 -14.16
C VAL A 85 3.57 -3.34 -14.79
N VAL A 86 3.08 -2.26 -15.37
CA VAL A 86 3.89 -1.18 -15.93
C VAL A 86 3.47 0.14 -15.29
N VAL A 87 4.43 0.86 -14.72
CA VAL A 87 4.22 2.20 -14.18
C VAL A 87 4.46 3.22 -15.29
N ASN A 88 3.49 4.10 -15.52
CA ASN A 88 3.56 5.16 -16.53
C ASN A 88 3.80 6.52 -15.86
N TYR A 89 4.73 7.30 -16.40
CA TYR A 89 5.14 8.58 -15.85
C TYR A 89 4.64 9.75 -16.71
N THR A 90 4.59 10.94 -16.13
CA THR A 90 4.11 12.15 -16.81
C THR A 90 5.03 12.63 -17.94
N ASP A 91 6.30 12.24 -17.92
CA ASP A 91 7.28 12.55 -18.97
C ASP A 91 7.15 11.67 -20.23
N GLY A 92 6.16 10.76 -20.24
CA GLY A 92 5.93 9.80 -21.33
C GLY A 92 6.77 8.53 -21.23
N ALA A 93 7.65 8.41 -20.23
CA ALA A 93 8.38 7.18 -19.97
C ALA A 93 7.49 6.15 -19.23
N SER A 94 7.89 4.88 -19.31
CA SER A 94 7.29 3.80 -18.54
C SER A 94 8.37 2.93 -17.91
N SER A 95 8.03 2.26 -16.83
CA SER A 95 8.91 1.25 -16.22
C SER A 95 9.06 0.03 -17.13
N SER A 96 10.08 -0.78 -16.90
CA SER A 96 10.09 -2.14 -17.42
C SER A 96 8.92 -2.92 -16.81
N PRO A 97 8.32 -3.89 -17.56
CA PRO A 97 7.26 -4.72 -17.02
C PRO A 97 7.73 -5.51 -15.79
N LEU A 98 7.00 -5.38 -14.68
CA LEU A 98 7.21 -6.13 -13.46
C LEU A 98 6.23 -7.31 -13.43
N LYS A 99 6.76 -8.53 -13.28
CA LYS A 99 5.94 -9.73 -13.14
C LYS A 99 5.63 -9.96 -11.66
N LEU A 100 4.35 -10.10 -11.35
CA LEU A 100 3.84 -10.35 -10.00
C LEU A 100 2.86 -11.52 -10.02
N THR A 101 2.74 -12.17 -8.88
CA THR A 101 1.73 -13.20 -8.63
C THR A 101 0.83 -12.74 -7.49
N VAL A 102 -0.47 -12.63 -7.76
CA VAL A 102 -1.49 -12.35 -6.74
C VAL A 102 -2.17 -13.66 -6.39
N ARG A 103 -2.14 -14.04 -5.11
CA ARG A 103 -2.66 -15.32 -4.63
C ARG A 103 -4.18 -15.39 -4.69
N ASP A 104 -4.68 -16.62 -4.70
CA ASP A 104 -6.13 -16.89 -4.60
C ASP A 104 -6.64 -16.48 -3.22
N TRP A 105 -7.78 -15.81 -3.17
CA TRP A 105 -8.39 -15.25 -1.96
C TRP A 105 -8.74 -16.29 -0.89
N SER A 106 -8.90 -17.55 -1.29
CA SER A 106 -9.28 -18.68 -0.41
C SER A 106 -8.09 -19.38 0.25
N VAL A 107 -6.88 -18.83 0.14
CA VAL A 107 -5.69 -19.40 0.80
C VAL A 107 -5.90 -19.44 2.31
N ARG A 108 -5.77 -20.64 2.90
CA ARG A 108 -5.99 -20.87 4.34
C ARG A 108 -4.74 -20.82 5.19
N ASN A 109 -3.58 -21.00 4.58
CA ASN A 109 -2.30 -20.96 5.30
C ASN A 109 -1.62 -19.62 5.06
N PRO A 110 -1.16 -18.93 6.10
CA PRO A 110 -0.39 -17.71 5.96
C PRO A 110 0.83 -17.94 5.09
N VAL A 111 1.03 -17.07 4.10
CA VAL A 111 2.15 -17.14 3.13
C VAL A 111 3.03 -15.90 3.16
N GLY A 112 2.67 -14.89 3.97
CA GLY A 112 3.47 -13.73 4.31
C GLY A 112 3.22 -12.48 3.48
N ASP A 113 2.35 -12.56 2.46
CA ASP A 113 1.91 -11.40 1.65
C ASP A 113 0.42 -11.05 1.88
N GLU A 114 -0.20 -11.63 2.92
CA GLU A 114 -1.56 -11.29 3.31
C GLU A 114 -1.60 -9.88 3.91
N ALA A 115 -2.36 -8.99 3.26
CA ALA A 115 -2.64 -7.66 3.77
C ALA A 115 -3.77 -7.67 4.79
N VAL A 116 -4.84 -8.42 4.49
CA VAL A 116 -6.00 -8.58 5.34
C VAL A 116 -6.43 -10.04 5.30
N THR A 117 -6.77 -10.61 6.46
CA THR A 117 -7.20 -11.99 6.62
C THR A 117 -8.58 -12.05 7.26
N GLN A 118 -9.19 -13.24 7.27
CA GLN A 118 -10.47 -13.53 7.93
C GLN A 118 -11.65 -12.70 7.37
N LEU A 119 -11.61 -12.36 6.10
CA LEU A 119 -12.73 -11.73 5.43
C LEU A 119 -13.82 -12.76 5.12
N GLY A 120 -15.07 -12.37 5.35
CA GLY A 120 -16.24 -13.10 4.92
C GLY A 120 -16.61 -12.80 3.46
N CYS A 121 -17.52 -13.59 2.92
CA CYS A 121 -18.04 -13.39 1.58
C CYS A 121 -19.54 -13.72 1.50
N MET A 122 -20.16 -13.26 0.43
CA MET A 122 -21.53 -13.65 0.08
C MET A 122 -21.60 -14.21 -1.33
N THR A 123 -22.55 -15.10 -1.56
CA THR A 123 -22.87 -15.53 -2.93
C THR A 123 -23.54 -14.40 -3.69
N VAL A 124 -23.09 -14.15 -4.93
CA VAL A 124 -23.64 -13.09 -5.78
C VAL A 124 -25.10 -13.37 -6.16
N SER A 125 -25.48 -14.65 -6.29
CA SER A 125 -26.80 -15.05 -6.75
C SER A 125 -27.90 -14.96 -5.71
N ASN A 126 -27.62 -15.27 -4.44
CA ASN A 126 -28.63 -15.36 -3.39
C ASN A 126 -28.37 -14.48 -2.17
N SER A 127 -27.28 -13.72 -2.19
CA SER A 127 -26.90 -12.81 -1.12
C SER A 127 -26.82 -13.46 0.28
N GLU A 128 -26.51 -14.75 0.32
CA GLU A 128 -26.34 -15.47 1.59
C GLU A 128 -24.91 -15.29 2.11
N PRO A 129 -24.74 -14.90 3.38
CA PRO A 129 -23.42 -14.78 4.00
C PRO A 129 -22.71 -16.13 4.00
N GLY A 130 -21.43 -16.13 3.64
CA GLY A 130 -20.54 -17.26 3.90
C GLY A 130 -20.34 -17.43 5.41
N THR A 131 -20.42 -18.67 5.89
CA THR A 131 -20.16 -18.98 7.31
C THR A 131 -18.68 -19.12 7.63
N ASP A 132 -17.84 -19.10 6.61
CA ASP A 132 -16.38 -19.34 6.70
C ASP A 132 -15.62 -18.06 6.35
N CYS A 133 -15.16 -17.36 7.38
CA CYS A 133 -14.39 -16.13 7.24
C CYS A 133 -12.89 -16.44 7.18
N HIS A 134 -12.37 -16.81 6.01
CA HIS A 134 -10.97 -17.12 5.80
C HIS A 134 -10.37 -16.46 4.56
N TYR A 135 -11.16 -15.64 3.87
CA TYR A 135 -10.72 -15.00 2.63
C TYR A 135 -9.74 -13.86 2.90
N CYS A 136 -8.83 -13.64 1.95
CA CYS A 136 -7.71 -12.72 2.11
C CYS A 136 -7.65 -11.68 1.00
N LEU A 137 -7.12 -10.50 1.34
CA LEU A 137 -6.53 -9.54 0.41
C LEU A 137 -5.01 -9.60 0.54
N PHE A 138 -4.32 -9.38 -0.56
CA PHE A 138 -2.86 -9.47 -0.65
C PHE A 138 -2.26 -8.12 -1.02
N GLU A 139 -1.05 -7.88 -0.53
CA GLU A 139 -0.27 -6.68 -0.77
C GLU A 139 0.87 -6.98 -1.73
N GLN A 140 1.06 -6.16 -2.75
CA GLN A 140 2.12 -6.29 -3.72
C GLN A 140 2.89 -4.98 -3.83
N SER A 141 4.21 -5.05 -3.70
CA SER A 141 5.11 -3.92 -3.86
C SER A 141 5.52 -3.71 -5.31
N ILE A 142 5.43 -2.49 -5.80
CA ILE A 142 5.78 -2.07 -7.15
C ILE A 142 6.82 -0.96 -7.06
N SER A 143 8.06 -1.25 -7.42
CA SER A 143 9.12 -0.25 -7.43
C SER A 143 8.89 0.82 -8.50
N CYS A 144 9.09 2.08 -8.14
CA CYS A 144 8.94 3.24 -8.98
C CYS A 144 10.23 4.06 -9.07
N ASP A 145 10.39 4.82 -10.14
CA ASP A 145 11.44 5.83 -10.25
C ASP A 145 11.05 7.06 -9.40
N ALA A 146 11.75 7.25 -8.28
CA ALA A 146 11.45 8.30 -7.31
C ALA A 146 11.67 9.72 -7.85
N ASP A 147 12.40 9.86 -8.96
CA ASP A 147 12.67 11.15 -9.58
C ASP A 147 11.62 11.53 -10.64
N LYS A 148 10.64 10.63 -10.89
CA LYS A 148 9.56 10.82 -11.85
C LYS A 148 8.19 10.90 -11.18
N GLN A 149 7.27 11.56 -11.86
CA GLN A 149 5.88 11.65 -11.42
C GLN A 149 5.08 10.48 -11.99
N VAL A 150 4.60 9.58 -11.14
CA VAL A 150 3.70 8.49 -11.52
C VAL A 150 2.36 9.08 -11.96
N LYS A 151 1.91 8.71 -13.16
CA LYS A 151 0.64 9.13 -13.75
C LYS A 151 -0.40 8.03 -13.65
N SER A 152 0.00 6.81 -14.00
CA SER A 152 -0.91 5.66 -14.06
C SER A 152 -0.15 4.34 -13.90
N VAL A 153 -0.89 3.27 -13.70
CA VAL A 153 -0.40 1.89 -13.68
C VAL A 153 -1.22 1.07 -14.67
N THR A 154 -0.55 0.42 -15.61
CA THR A 154 -1.15 -0.54 -16.53
C THR A 154 -0.91 -1.95 -16.00
N ILE A 155 -1.96 -2.76 -15.90
CA ILE A 155 -1.91 -4.14 -15.43
C ILE A 155 -2.44 -5.04 -16.53
N THR A 156 -1.72 -6.12 -16.83
CA THR A 156 -2.13 -7.13 -17.81
C THR A 156 -2.13 -8.51 -17.17
N GLN A 157 -3.26 -9.19 -17.22
CA GLN A 157 -3.41 -10.57 -16.80
C GLN A 157 -2.68 -11.52 -17.75
N ARG A 158 -1.96 -12.52 -17.21
CA ARG A 158 -1.14 -13.46 -18.00
C ARG A 158 -1.64 -14.90 -17.95
N ASN A 159 -2.67 -15.17 -17.18
CA ASN A 159 -3.36 -16.47 -17.13
C ASN A 159 -4.88 -16.27 -17.02
N ASP A 160 -5.65 -17.37 -16.94
CA ASP A 160 -7.12 -17.33 -16.94
C ASP A 160 -7.74 -17.28 -15.52
N ALA A 161 -6.97 -16.90 -14.51
CA ALA A 161 -7.49 -16.57 -13.20
C ALA A 161 -8.25 -15.22 -13.22
N THR A 162 -8.90 -14.89 -12.11
CA THR A 162 -9.65 -13.65 -11.97
C THR A 162 -8.94 -12.72 -11.01
N LEU A 163 -8.38 -11.62 -11.51
CA LEU A 163 -7.74 -10.59 -10.70
C LEU A 163 -8.76 -9.51 -10.30
N SER A 164 -8.72 -9.10 -9.05
CA SER A 164 -9.39 -7.89 -8.56
C SER A 164 -8.37 -6.99 -7.86
N VAL A 165 -8.11 -5.79 -8.39
CA VAL A 165 -7.28 -4.76 -7.76
C VAL A 165 -8.21 -3.73 -7.13
N LEU A 166 -8.11 -3.56 -5.80
CA LEU A 166 -9.03 -2.75 -5.01
C LEU A 166 -8.52 -1.34 -4.75
N ALA A 167 -7.23 -1.20 -4.46
CA ALA A 167 -6.65 0.10 -4.13
C ALA A 167 -5.14 0.13 -4.35
N PHE A 168 -4.60 1.34 -4.39
CA PHE A 168 -3.18 1.61 -4.29
C PHE A 168 -2.91 2.54 -3.12
N SER A 169 -1.79 2.30 -2.44
CA SER A 169 -1.17 3.23 -1.50
C SER A 169 0.25 3.54 -1.97
N ARG A 170 0.77 4.69 -1.59
CA ARG A 170 2.17 5.05 -1.86
C ARG A 170 2.95 5.06 -0.57
N MET A 171 4.16 4.54 -0.61
CA MET A 171 5.09 4.79 0.47
C MET A 171 5.55 6.24 0.36
N GLU A 172 5.12 7.08 1.29
CA GLU A 172 5.71 8.41 1.37
C GLU A 172 7.19 8.24 1.72
N LYS A 173 8.04 8.80 0.87
CA LYS A 173 9.45 8.95 1.22
C LYS A 173 9.47 9.75 2.52
N THR A 174 9.65 9.08 3.66
CA THR A 174 10.01 9.81 4.88
C THR A 174 11.22 10.63 4.50
N PRO A 175 11.17 11.96 4.54
CA PRO A 175 12.32 12.75 4.14
C PRO A 175 13.48 12.35 5.05
N THR A 176 14.33 11.47 4.55
CA THR A 176 15.60 11.12 5.18
C THR A 176 16.45 12.36 5.09
N ALA A 177 16.43 13.11 6.17
CA ALA A 177 17.11 14.38 6.37
C ALA A 177 16.55 15.52 5.48
N ILE A 178 16.04 16.55 6.10
CA ILE A 178 16.06 17.89 5.55
C ILE A 178 17.54 18.11 5.13
N SER A 179 17.77 18.11 3.82
CA SER A 179 19.02 18.66 3.26
C SER A 179 18.94 20.15 3.55
N GLY A 180 19.31 20.53 4.76
CA GLY A 180 19.59 21.91 5.06
C GLY A 180 20.68 22.36 4.08
N PRO A 181 20.76 23.65 3.73
CA PRO A 181 21.76 24.16 2.82
C PRO A 181 23.09 23.63 3.28
N SER A 182 23.89 23.09 2.35
CA SER A 182 25.26 22.63 2.60
C SER A 182 26.11 23.83 3.00
N VAL A 183 26.11 24.11 4.30
CA VAL A 183 27.02 25.09 4.86
C VAL A 183 28.34 24.37 5.07
N THR A 184 29.27 24.55 4.17
CA THR A 184 30.70 24.24 4.33
C THR A 184 31.30 25.17 5.40
N GLY A 185 30.87 25.02 6.64
CA GLY A 185 31.40 25.72 7.81
C GLY A 185 31.45 24.75 8.99
N SER A 186 32.54 24.81 9.76
CA SER A 186 32.68 24.05 11.01
C SER A 186 31.52 24.34 11.94
N ARG A 187 30.64 23.37 12.12
CA ARG A 187 29.52 23.44 13.07
C ARG A 187 30.06 23.26 14.48
N THR A 188 29.88 24.23 15.34
CA THR A 188 30.15 24.09 16.75
C THR A 188 28.89 23.82 17.55
N VAL A 189 28.96 22.91 18.53
CA VAL A 189 27.86 22.65 19.45
C VAL A 189 27.71 23.84 20.39
N THR A 190 26.57 24.51 20.37
CA THR A 190 26.25 25.67 21.22
C THR A 190 25.46 25.33 22.46
N GLY A 191 24.86 24.13 22.50
CA GLY A 191 24.16 23.64 23.69
C GLY A 191 23.83 22.15 23.58
N ILE A 192 23.79 21.49 24.72
CA ILE A 192 23.41 20.09 24.89
C ILE A 192 22.23 20.07 25.85
N TYR A 193 21.21 19.31 25.54
CA TYR A 193 19.98 19.21 26.34
C TYR A 193 19.59 17.75 26.49
N SER A 194 19.02 17.40 27.63
CA SER A 194 18.37 16.12 27.85
C SER A 194 17.03 16.02 27.07
N ALA A 195 16.41 14.84 27.04
CA ALA A 195 15.13 14.60 26.36
C ALA A 195 13.98 15.48 26.92
N ASP A 196 14.03 15.83 28.18
CA ASP A 196 13.11 16.70 28.91
C ASP A 196 13.44 18.19 28.82
N GLY A 197 14.44 18.56 28.00
CA GLY A 197 14.80 19.96 27.69
C GLY A 197 15.75 20.63 28.69
N VAL A 198 16.29 19.90 29.69
CA VAL A 198 17.24 20.45 30.65
C VAL A 198 18.60 20.60 29.98
N LYS A 199 19.21 21.78 30.12
CA LYS A 199 20.57 22.08 29.58
C LYS A 199 21.63 21.28 30.34
N LEU A 200 22.48 20.60 29.59
CA LEU A 200 23.55 19.77 30.12
C LEU A 200 24.93 20.42 29.82
N SER A 201 25.88 20.22 30.72
CA SER A 201 27.29 20.64 30.52
C SER A 201 28.05 19.68 29.59
N GLN A 202 27.64 18.43 29.53
CA GLN A 202 28.19 17.39 28.65
C GLN A 202 27.13 16.35 28.33
N PRO A 203 27.30 15.56 27.24
CA PRO A 203 26.36 14.48 26.91
C PRO A 203 26.26 13.45 28.05
N LYS A 204 25.05 12.97 28.32
CA LYS A 204 24.78 11.86 29.24
C LYS A 204 24.36 10.62 28.48
N SER A 205 24.51 9.44 29.09
CA SER A 205 23.96 8.21 28.55
C SER A 205 22.46 8.34 28.27
N GLY A 206 22.01 7.84 27.11
CA GLY A 206 20.67 7.99 26.61
C GLY A 206 20.50 9.07 25.55
N LEU A 207 19.27 9.59 25.38
CA LEU A 207 18.92 10.58 24.36
C LEU A 207 19.36 11.99 24.77
N ASN A 208 20.17 12.64 23.93
CA ASN A 208 20.58 14.02 24.04
C ASN A 208 20.13 14.82 22.81
N ILE A 209 19.85 16.12 22.99
CA ILE A 209 19.56 17.07 21.91
C ILE A 209 20.73 18.04 21.82
N MET A 210 21.47 17.97 20.72
CA MET A 210 22.60 18.90 20.47
C MET A 210 22.13 20.04 19.57
N ARG A 211 22.33 21.29 20.03
CA ARG A 211 22.07 22.50 19.27
C ARG A 211 23.38 23.04 18.71
N TYR A 212 23.34 23.46 17.44
CA TYR A 212 24.54 23.93 16.72
C TYR A 212 24.48 25.43 16.44
N SER A 213 25.65 26.00 16.09
CA SER A 213 25.81 27.42 15.78
C SER A 213 25.01 27.92 14.57
N ASP A 214 24.58 27.01 13.70
CA ASP A 214 23.72 27.30 12.54
C ASP A 214 22.22 27.32 12.88
N GLY A 215 21.86 27.22 14.17
CA GLY A 215 20.46 27.17 14.65
C GLY A 215 19.81 25.81 14.57
N THR A 216 20.47 24.81 13.99
CA THR A 216 19.91 23.44 13.90
C THR A 216 20.07 22.67 15.21
N ALA A 217 19.24 21.61 15.38
CA ALA A 217 19.35 20.69 16.50
C ALA A 217 19.34 19.24 15.99
N ARG A 218 20.07 18.34 16.68
CA ARG A 218 20.08 16.90 16.40
C ARG A 218 19.85 16.08 17.66
N LYS A 219 19.14 14.98 17.51
CA LYS A 219 19.03 13.92 18.54
C LYS A 219 20.25 13.01 18.42
N VAL A 220 20.93 12.77 19.53
CA VAL A 220 22.12 11.91 19.62
C VAL A 220 21.91 10.95 20.79
N ILE A 221 22.09 9.65 20.53
CA ILE A 221 22.08 8.62 21.58
C ILE A 221 23.51 8.35 21.98
N VAL A 222 23.81 8.57 23.26
CA VAL A 222 25.11 8.25 23.88
C VAL A 222 24.94 6.94 24.64
N ARG A 223 25.74 5.96 24.32
CA ARG A 223 25.80 4.65 24.97
C ARG A 223 26.70 4.67 26.18
#